data_992eeff6a868f004e32cedbfa227c354
#
_entry.id   992eeff6a868f004e32cedbfa227c354
#
_cell.length_a   1.000
_cell.length_b   1.000
_cell.length_c   1.000
_cell.angle_alpha   90.00
_cell.angle_beta   90.00
_cell.angle_gamma   90.00
#
_symmetry.space_group_name_H-M   'P 1'
#
loop_
_entity.id
_entity.type
_entity.pdbx_description
1 polymer ?
#
loop_
_entity_poly.entity_id
_entity_poly.type
_entity_poly.pdbx_seq_one_letter_code
_entity_poly.pdbx_strand_id
1 'polypeptide(L)'
;MRIERARRGLRFAGYASVFDRIDRGGDIVRAGAFRQSLDRNGKIPLLWQHQQGRVVGKIEHLAEDARGLQVIGRLHDDEFGRLLARKLKAGRLSGLSFGYRVRAAEQGSSAREIRDLDLLEVSLVRRPMQPLACVHKIAS
;
A
#
# COMPACT_ATOMS: atom_id res chain seq x y z
N MET A 1 -5.03 29.17 4.05
CA MET A 1 -4.24 29.54 2.88
C MET A 1 -4.10 28.37 1.93
N ARG A 2 -3.47 28.59 0.80
CA ARG A 2 -3.36 27.56 -0.23
C ARG A 2 -2.63 26.30 0.19
N ILE A 3 -1.58 26.44 0.99
CA ILE A 3 -0.82 25.30 1.48
C ILE A 3 -1.68 24.42 2.37
N GLU A 4 -2.52 25.02 3.21
CA GLU A 4 -3.42 24.28 4.08
C GLU A 4 -4.47 23.53 3.27
N ARG A 5 -4.99 24.14 2.20
CA ARG A 5 -5.94 23.46 1.32
C ARG A 5 -5.35 22.23 0.66
N ALA A 6 -4.09 22.32 0.22
CA ALA A 6 -3.40 21.18 -0.39
C ALA A 6 -3.21 20.02 0.60
N ARG A 7 -3.29 20.30 1.92
CA ARG A 7 -3.06 19.30 2.97
C ARG A 7 -4.34 18.89 3.70
N ARG A 8 -5.51 19.15 3.12
CA ARG A 8 -6.78 18.87 3.79
C ARG A 8 -7.10 17.38 3.92
N GLY A 9 -6.75 16.60 2.94
CA GLY A 9 -7.07 15.19 2.99
C GLY A 9 -6.40 14.48 4.16
N LEU A 10 -7.04 13.44 4.66
CA LEU A 10 -6.48 12.63 5.73
C LEU A 10 -5.18 11.98 5.27
N ARG A 11 -4.17 12.07 6.08
CA ARG A 11 -2.88 11.44 5.86
C ARG A 11 -2.78 10.17 6.69
N PHE A 12 -2.24 9.11 6.12
CA PHE A 12 -2.07 7.84 6.82
C PHE A 12 -0.69 7.26 6.56
N ALA A 13 -0.24 6.42 7.47
CA ALA A 13 1.00 5.68 7.33
C ALA A 13 0.77 4.22 7.69
N GLY A 14 1.42 3.33 6.98
CA GLY A 14 1.32 1.91 7.25
C GLY A 14 2.24 1.10 6.35
N TYR A 15 1.94 -0.18 6.27
CA TYR A 15 2.70 -1.12 5.44
C TYR A 15 1.75 -1.79 4.45
N ALA A 16 2.10 -1.72 3.17
CA ALA A 16 1.36 -2.41 2.12
C ALA A 16 1.83 -3.86 1.96
N SER A 17 3.02 -4.17 2.44
CA SER A 17 3.58 -5.52 2.48
C SER A 17 4.45 -5.64 3.72
N VAL A 18 4.39 -6.78 4.38
CA VAL A 18 5.29 -7.12 5.50
C VAL A 18 6.11 -8.32 5.04
N PHE A 19 7.44 -8.19 5.13
CA PHE A 19 8.35 -9.22 4.65
C PHE A 19 8.26 -10.50 5.46
N ASP A 20 8.57 -11.60 4.81
CA ASP A 20 8.78 -12.93 5.42
C ASP A 20 7.51 -13.49 6.07
N ARG A 21 6.34 -13.06 5.60
CA ARG A 21 5.04 -13.58 6.04
C ARG A 21 4.28 -14.12 4.84
N ILE A 22 3.71 -15.30 5.01
CA ILE A 22 2.89 -15.90 3.97
C ILE A 22 1.58 -15.12 3.83
N ASP A 23 1.19 -14.82 2.59
CA ASP A 23 -0.08 -14.14 2.33
C ASP A 23 -1.18 -15.14 1.99
N ARG A 24 -2.39 -14.65 1.72
CA ARG A 24 -3.54 -15.51 1.42
C ARG A 24 -3.40 -16.25 0.09
N GLY A 25 -2.56 -15.75 -0.80
CA GLY A 25 -2.28 -16.38 -2.08
C GLY A 25 -1.16 -17.41 -2.03
N GLY A 26 -0.55 -17.63 -0.86
CA GLY A 26 0.53 -18.59 -0.69
C GLY A 26 1.91 -18.04 -1.03
N ASP A 27 2.07 -16.73 -1.06
CA ASP A 27 3.33 -16.08 -1.40
C ASP A 27 3.97 -15.42 -0.19
N ILE A 28 5.31 -15.39 -0.20
CA ILE A 28 6.11 -14.61 0.75
C ILE A 28 6.92 -13.61 -0.05
N VAL A 29 6.88 -12.34 0.35
CA VAL A 29 7.71 -11.29 -0.25
C VAL A 29 8.96 -11.13 0.61
N ARG A 30 10.12 -11.22 -0.03
CA ARG A 30 11.40 -11.09 0.65
C ARG A 30 11.91 -9.66 0.59
N ALA A 31 12.71 -9.27 1.59
CA ALA A 31 13.35 -7.97 1.61
C ALA A 31 14.17 -7.75 0.34
N GLY A 32 14.06 -6.56 -0.23
CA GLY A 32 14.71 -6.23 -1.49
C GLY A 32 13.84 -6.40 -2.72
N ALA A 33 12.68 -7.05 -2.58
CA ALA A 33 11.80 -7.34 -3.74
C ALA A 33 11.30 -6.08 -4.44
N PHE A 34 11.10 -5.00 -3.70
CA PHE A 34 10.59 -3.72 -4.24
C PHE A 34 11.70 -2.78 -4.73
N ARG A 35 12.94 -3.07 -4.39
CA ARG A 35 14.04 -2.09 -4.54
C ARG A 35 14.20 -1.58 -5.96
N GLN A 36 14.27 -2.47 -6.95
CA GLN A 36 14.46 -2.06 -8.33
C GLN A 36 13.24 -1.33 -8.87
N SER A 37 12.06 -1.78 -8.50
CA SER A 37 10.81 -1.16 -8.94
C SER A 37 10.70 0.27 -8.41
N LEU A 38 11.05 0.49 -7.15
CA LEU A 38 11.01 1.83 -6.54
C LEU A 38 11.98 2.79 -7.21
N ASP A 39 13.13 2.28 -7.67
CA ASP A 39 14.10 3.11 -8.39
C ASP A 39 13.63 3.48 -9.81
N ARG A 40 12.89 2.57 -10.46
CA ARG A 40 12.45 2.78 -11.85
C ARG A 40 11.18 3.59 -11.96
N ASN A 41 10.25 3.42 -11.05
CA ASN A 41 8.91 3.96 -11.20
C ASN A 41 8.78 5.33 -10.55
N GLY A 42 8.29 6.30 -11.32
CA GLY A 42 8.10 7.64 -10.82
C GLY A 42 6.93 7.77 -9.89
N LYS A 43 5.75 7.36 -10.31
CA LYS A 43 4.52 7.55 -9.54
C LYS A 43 3.71 6.27 -9.47
N ILE A 44 3.43 5.87 -8.24
CA ILE A 44 2.58 4.70 -7.96
C ILE A 44 1.23 5.24 -7.50
N PRO A 45 0.12 4.86 -8.17
CA PRO A 45 -1.20 5.35 -7.76
C PRO A 45 -1.69 4.71 -6.47
N LEU A 46 -2.47 5.48 -5.72
CA LEU A 46 -3.21 5.00 -4.55
C LEU A 46 -4.64 4.74 -4.97
N LEU A 47 -5.05 3.48 -4.95
CA LEU A 47 -6.34 3.05 -5.47
C LEU A 47 -7.27 2.57 -4.36
N TRP A 48 -8.53 2.39 -4.72
CA TRP A 48 -9.52 1.70 -3.91
C TRP A 48 -9.72 0.29 -4.46
N GLN A 49 -9.51 -0.73 -3.61
CA GLN A 49 -9.81 -2.12 -3.95
C GLN A 49 -9.19 -2.59 -5.27
N HIS A 50 -7.96 -2.14 -5.57
CA HIS A 50 -7.24 -2.47 -6.81
C HIS A 50 -7.94 -2.02 -8.10
N GLN A 51 -8.94 -1.14 -8.00
CA GLN A 51 -9.69 -0.67 -9.16
C GLN A 51 -8.92 0.43 -9.89
N GLN A 52 -8.52 0.16 -11.12
CA GLN A 52 -7.63 1.05 -11.86
C GLN A 52 -8.20 2.45 -12.10
N GLY A 53 -9.45 2.60 -12.28
CA GLY A 53 -10.07 3.92 -12.46
C GLY A 53 -10.37 4.65 -11.17
N ARG A 54 -10.04 4.07 -10.02
CA ARG A 54 -10.47 4.57 -8.72
C ARG A 54 -9.31 5.08 -7.88
N VAL A 55 -8.69 6.15 -8.36
CA VAL A 55 -7.63 6.83 -7.60
C VAL A 55 -8.28 7.61 -6.46
N VAL A 56 -7.83 7.36 -5.24
CA VAL A 56 -8.45 7.95 -4.04
C VAL A 56 -7.52 8.89 -3.28
N GLY A 57 -6.31 9.04 -3.75
CA GLY A 57 -5.37 9.93 -3.09
C GLY A 57 -4.02 9.93 -3.78
N LYS A 58 -3.02 10.31 -3.01
CA LYS A 58 -1.65 10.42 -3.49
C LYS A 58 -0.71 9.74 -2.50
N ILE A 59 0.27 9.03 -3.01
CA ILE A 59 1.34 8.48 -2.19
C ILE A 59 2.41 9.54 -2.03
N GLU A 60 2.70 9.89 -0.78
CA GLU A 60 3.71 10.89 -0.44
C GLU A 60 5.07 10.28 -0.15
N HIS A 61 5.09 9.04 0.31
CA HIS A 61 6.33 8.33 0.62
C HIS A 61 6.11 6.84 0.43
N LEU A 62 7.08 6.19 -0.19
CA LEU A 62 7.02 4.76 -0.48
C LEU A 62 8.44 4.23 -0.48
N ALA A 63 8.75 3.35 0.48
CA ALA A 63 10.11 2.84 0.64
C ALA A 63 10.11 1.50 1.35
N GLU A 64 11.13 0.69 1.10
CA GLU A 64 11.38 -0.49 1.94
C GLU A 64 12.08 -0.07 3.22
N ASP A 65 11.66 -0.67 4.31
CA ASP A 65 12.46 -0.68 5.53
C ASP A 65 12.62 -2.14 5.99
N ALA A 66 13.14 -2.36 7.20
CA ALA A 66 13.37 -3.74 7.67
C ALA A 66 12.09 -4.55 7.80
N ARG A 67 10.95 -3.90 7.98
CA ARG A 67 9.66 -4.56 8.20
C ARG A 67 8.94 -4.88 6.89
N GLY A 68 9.02 -4.01 5.91
CA GLY A 68 8.29 -4.21 4.66
C GLY A 68 8.25 -2.97 3.79
N LEU A 69 7.18 -2.84 3.00
CA LEU A 69 6.94 -1.69 2.14
C LEU A 69 6.16 -0.65 2.90
N GLN A 70 6.84 0.37 3.37
CA GLN A 70 6.25 1.49 4.09
C GLN A 70 5.58 2.45 3.13
N VAL A 71 4.37 2.88 3.49
CA VAL A 71 3.57 3.80 2.68
C VAL A 71 3.11 4.96 3.56
N ILE A 72 3.29 6.18 3.05
CA ILE A 72 2.60 7.34 3.58
C ILE A 72 1.76 7.89 2.43
N GLY A 73 0.46 7.97 2.66
CA GLY A 73 -0.49 8.44 1.66
C GLY A 73 -1.39 9.52 2.20
N ARG A 74 -2.00 10.25 1.28
CA ARG A 74 -2.97 11.27 1.61
C ARG A 74 -4.19 11.09 0.73
N LEU A 75 -5.34 10.96 1.35
CA LEU A 75 -6.60 10.85 0.62
C LEU A 75 -6.97 12.19 -0.01
N HIS A 76 -7.64 12.15 -1.15
CA HIS A 76 -8.23 13.34 -1.76
C HIS A 76 -9.27 13.94 -0.82
N ASP A 77 -9.39 15.26 -0.81
CA ASP A 77 -10.41 15.96 -0.06
C ASP A 77 -11.67 16.12 -0.92
N ASP A 78 -12.22 15.01 -1.34
CA ASP A 78 -13.48 14.93 -2.07
C ASP A 78 -14.46 14.04 -1.32
N GLU A 79 -15.63 13.85 -1.88
CA GLU A 79 -16.70 13.11 -1.19
C GLU A 79 -16.29 11.69 -0.83
N PHE A 80 -15.71 10.95 -1.78
CA PHE A 80 -15.29 9.58 -1.52
C PHE A 80 -14.07 9.51 -0.59
N GLY A 81 -13.11 10.41 -0.78
CA GLY A 81 -11.95 10.50 0.12
C GLY A 81 -12.36 10.79 1.56
N ARG A 82 -13.32 11.67 1.76
CA ARG A 82 -13.84 11.97 3.10
C ARG A 82 -14.60 10.79 3.69
N LEU A 83 -15.32 10.03 2.87
CA LEU A 83 -15.97 8.79 3.33
C LEU A 83 -14.92 7.78 3.82
N LEU A 84 -13.87 7.56 3.05
CA LEU A 84 -12.79 6.64 3.44
C LEU A 84 -12.08 7.14 4.71
N ALA A 85 -11.87 8.45 4.81
CA ALA A 85 -11.26 9.04 5.99
C ALA A 85 -12.07 8.76 7.25
N ARG A 86 -13.39 8.87 7.17
CA ARG A 86 -14.27 8.55 8.31
C ARG A 86 -14.16 7.08 8.71
N LYS A 87 -14.09 6.19 7.72
CA LYS A 87 -13.93 4.76 7.98
C LYS A 87 -12.59 4.43 8.63
N LEU A 88 -11.52 5.07 8.19
CA LEU A 88 -10.19 4.92 8.80
C LEU A 88 -10.20 5.41 10.24
N LYS A 89 -10.78 6.58 10.50
CA LYS A 89 -10.87 7.12 11.86
C LYS A 89 -11.71 6.24 12.79
N ALA A 90 -12.74 5.62 12.26
CA ALA A 90 -13.62 4.76 13.03
C ALA A 90 -13.08 3.34 13.21
N GLY A 91 -11.94 3.02 12.60
CA GLY A 91 -11.38 1.67 12.65
C GLY A 91 -12.13 0.64 11.81
N ARG A 92 -12.99 1.09 10.89
CA ARG A 92 -13.76 0.20 10.00
C ARG A 92 -13.02 -0.14 8.70
N LEU A 93 -11.92 0.52 8.46
CA LEU A 93 -11.08 0.32 7.30
C LEU A 93 -9.65 0.48 7.76
N SER A 94 -8.80 -0.49 7.43
CA SER A 94 -7.38 -0.40 7.79
C SER A 94 -6.48 -1.15 6.83
N GLY A 95 -7.03 -1.97 5.92
CA GLY A 95 -6.24 -2.82 5.06
C GLY A 95 -5.49 -2.06 3.98
N LEU A 96 -4.25 -2.45 3.77
CA LEU A 96 -3.44 -2.02 2.64
C LEU A 96 -3.05 -3.24 1.82
N SER A 97 -2.89 -3.04 0.52
CA SER A 97 -2.45 -4.10 -0.37
C SER A 97 -1.71 -3.45 -1.54
N PHE A 98 -1.10 -4.25 -2.38
CA PHE A 98 -0.40 -3.74 -3.53
C PHE A 98 -0.63 -4.66 -4.74
N GLY A 99 -0.65 -4.04 -5.91
CA GLY A 99 -0.69 -4.76 -7.17
C GLY A 99 0.71 -4.83 -7.76
N TYR A 100 1.06 -5.97 -8.36
CA TYR A 100 2.42 -6.19 -8.80
C TYR A 100 2.48 -7.22 -9.91
N ARG A 101 3.62 -7.25 -10.58
CA ARG A 101 3.97 -8.27 -11.54
C ARG A 101 5.26 -8.93 -11.06
N VAL A 102 5.26 -10.26 -10.96
CA VAL A 102 6.43 -11.00 -10.50
C VAL A 102 7.52 -10.97 -11.57
N ARG A 103 8.75 -10.66 -11.15
CA ARG A 103 9.94 -10.73 -12.01
C ARG A 103 10.83 -11.90 -11.66
N ALA A 104 10.96 -12.23 -10.38
CA ALA A 104 11.74 -13.37 -9.94
C ALA A 104 11.10 -13.98 -8.70
N ALA A 105 10.87 -15.28 -8.74
CA ALA A 105 10.32 -16.03 -7.62
C ALA A 105 10.92 -17.42 -7.59
N GLU A 106 10.94 -18.01 -6.39
CA GLU A 106 11.41 -19.36 -6.15
C GLU A 106 10.35 -20.13 -5.36
N GLN A 107 10.20 -21.41 -5.67
CA GLN A 107 9.31 -22.24 -4.89
C GLN A 107 10.06 -22.70 -3.63
N GLY A 108 9.58 -22.23 -2.47
CA GLY A 108 10.09 -22.65 -1.20
C GLY A 108 9.38 -23.90 -0.69
N SER A 109 9.71 -24.33 0.51
CA SER A 109 9.13 -25.54 1.12
C SER A 109 7.65 -25.34 1.48
N SER A 110 7.24 -24.13 1.86
CA SER A 110 5.87 -23.85 2.31
C SER A 110 5.17 -22.77 1.50
N ALA A 111 5.90 -22.00 0.70
CA ALA A 111 5.35 -20.86 -0.04
C ALA A 111 6.23 -20.49 -1.21
N ARG A 112 5.64 -19.82 -2.19
CA ARG A 112 6.41 -19.20 -3.26
C ARG A 112 7.07 -17.94 -2.70
N GLU A 113 8.36 -17.79 -2.90
CA GLU A 113 9.14 -16.65 -2.42
C GLU A 113 9.37 -15.66 -3.54
N ILE A 114 8.83 -14.47 -3.40
CA ILE A 114 8.98 -13.41 -4.39
C ILE A 114 10.20 -12.58 -4.02
N ARG A 115 11.17 -12.53 -4.93
CA ARG A 115 12.44 -11.84 -4.70
C ARG A 115 12.60 -10.57 -5.51
N ASP A 116 11.85 -10.42 -6.60
CA ASP A 116 11.82 -9.22 -7.42
C ASP A 116 10.46 -9.09 -8.07
N LEU A 117 9.95 -7.87 -8.09
CA LEU A 117 8.65 -7.58 -8.68
C LEU A 117 8.60 -6.16 -9.24
N ASP A 118 7.62 -5.92 -10.10
CA ASP A 118 7.23 -4.58 -10.50
C ASP A 118 6.02 -4.17 -9.68
N LEU A 119 6.15 -3.10 -8.92
CA LEU A 119 5.05 -2.52 -8.16
C LEU A 119 4.19 -1.70 -9.11
N LEU A 120 2.90 -2.00 -9.17
CA LEU A 120 1.97 -1.35 -10.07
C LEU A 120 1.07 -0.33 -9.37
N GLU A 121 0.66 -0.61 -8.15
CA GLU A 121 -0.22 0.28 -7.38
C GLU A 121 -0.22 -0.13 -5.91
N VAL A 122 -0.69 0.78 -5.06
CA VAL A 122 -1.02 0.50 -3.67
C VAL A 122 -2.49 0.83 -3.50
N SER A 123 -3.21 0.02 -2.72
CA SER A 123 -4.64 0.21 -2.51
C SER A 123 -5.01 0.18 -1.03
N LEU A 124 -6.02 0.97 -0.70
CA LEU A 124 -6.80 0.72 0.50
C LEU A 124 -7.80 -0.39 0.16
N VAL A 125 -7.89 -1.39 1.01
CA VAL A 125 -8.72 -2.57 0.76
C VAL A 125 -9.47 -2.96 2.02
N ARG A 126 -10.63 -3.60 1.83
CA ARG A 126 -11.41 -4.13 2.95
C ARG A 126 -10.76 -5.37 3.56
N ARG A 127 -10.17 -6.21 2.72
CA ARG A 127 -9.50 -7.46 3.14
C ARG A 127 -8.13 -7.53 2.48
N PRO A 128 -7.05 -7.22 3.22
CA PRO A 128 -5.71 -7.28 2.64
C PRO A 128 -5.30 -8.72 2.32
N MET A 129 -4.55 -8.88 1.24
CA MET A 129 -3.96 -10.17 0.89
C MET A 129 -3.06 -10.67 2.02
N GLN A 130 -2.36 -9.77 2.68
CA GLN A 130 -1.54 -10.07 3.83
C GLN A 130 -2.18 -9.42 5.07
N PRO A 131 -2.57 -10.22 6.08
CA PRO A 131 -3.31 -9.67 7.24
C PRO A 131 -2.59 -8.58 8.01
N LEU A 132 -1.26 -8.56 7.97
CA LEU A 132 -0.46 -7.55 8.66
C LEU A 132 -0.26 -6.27 7.82
N ALA A 133 -0.67 -6.27 6.56
CA ALA A 133 -0.59 -5.08 5.71
C ALA A 133 -1.75 -4.14 6.05
N CYS A 134 -1.45 -3.12 6.82
CA CYS A 134 -2.49 -2.22 7.31
C CYS A 134 -1.96 -0.82 7.62
N VAL A 135 -2.92 0.08 7.78
CA VAL A 135 -2.68 1.44 8.25
C VAL A 135 -2.39 1.39 9.75
N HIS A 136 -1.30 2.00 10.17
CA HIS A 136 -0.88 2.04 11.56
C HIS A 136 -1.12 3.40 12.21
N LYS A 137 -1.17 4.47 11.41
CA LYS A 137 -1.24 5.83 11.94
C LYS A 137 -2.01 6.72 10.99
N ILE A 138 -2.82 7.62 11.55
CA ILE A 138 -3.56 8.60 10.76
C ILE A 138 -3.34 10.00 11.33
N ALA A 139 -3.45 11.01 10.46
CA ALA A 139 -3.37 12.42 10.84
C ALA A 139 -4.31 13.22 9.92
N SER A 140 -5.12 14.06 10.51
CA SER A 140 -6.04 14.92 9.77
C SER A 140 -5.40 16.24 9.40
#